data_b3e215e1e502fe92c27fe37b8a2ae6ff
#
_entry.id   b3e215e1e502fe92c27fe37b8a2ae6ff
#
_cell.length_a   1.000
_cell.length_b   1.000
_cell.length_c   1.000
_cell.angle_alpha   90.00
_cell.angle_beta   90.00
_cell.angle_gamma   90.00
#
_symmetry.space_group_name_H-M   'P 1'
#
loop_
_entity.id
_entity.type
_entity.pdbx_description
1 polymer ?
#
loop_
_entity_poly.entity_id
_entity_poly.type
_entity_poly.pdbx_seq_one_letter_code
_entity_poly.pdbx_strand_id
1 'polypeptide(L)'
;MINNKKKPLTWEQRFKRLVHFGHDKAPETEIVQSISEGVEFHGARLWILVLAVFVASLGLNTNSAAVIIGAMLISPLMGPIIGMGFGVGIYDFELFKRSARNYIITTTFSVATACLYFLISPLDEAQSELLARTSPTIYDVCIALCGGLAGIIALSSRSQRAGNVIPGVAIATALMPPLCTVGYGIALGNWVFAAGAFYLYLINTVFIALSTFLGAAFILKLNKKKQVDKSKEKQVRRIISAIALLTIIPSIYLTFDIIKKTVYEQNIREFVQTEFTFKHSQVLNYTSDYQSKNLRIMMVGEPIDTIGINFLKDRMPNYHIQDTKLEIVQSGSRMNEKEILSLVNNMYDKKITSQNQSEKRIHELEMILSSYKMEDGKALSLYPELNALCPEVNTITWLRGKTAFKNEGEVADSISHMILVTTDKALPSETITTLTNWLKQRTGIPYLGVLFQQIKQEETISPN
;
A
#
# COMPACT_ATOMS: atom_id res chain seq x y z
N MET A 1 55.51 22.08 -26.51
CA MET A 1 54.54 21.10 -25.95
C MET A 1 54.44 21.29 -24.46
N ILE A 2 53.44 22.03 -23.98
CA ILE A 2 53.21 22.30 -22.53
C ILE A 2 52.30 21.20 -22.03
N ASN A 3 52.87 20.26 -21.28
CA ASN A 3 52.21 19.10 -20.69
C ASN A 3 51.47 19.57 -19.42
N ASN A 4 50.22 19.97 -19.56
CA ASN A 4 49.37 20.47 -18.46
C ASN A 4 48.79 19.26 -17.72
N LYS A 5 49.57 18.58 -16.86
CA LYS A 5 49.10 17.55 -15.94
C LYS A 5 48.13 18.19 -14.95
N LYS A 6 46.81 18.07 -15.17
CA LYS A 6 45.77 18.44 -14.22
C LYS A 6 46.04 17.70 -12.90
N LYS A 7 46.33 18.44 -11.83
CA LYS A 7 46.47 17.89 -10.47
C LYS A 7 45.22 17.05 -10.12
N PRO A 8 45.40 15.86 -9.52
CA PRO A 8 44.26 15.05 -9.09
C PRO A 8 43.44 15.83 -8.06
N LEU A 9 42.14 15.90 -8.32
CA LEU A 9 41.17 16.57 -7.43
C LEU A 9 41.19 15.90 -6.07
N THR A 10 41.28 16.72 -5.00
CA THR A 10 41.13 16.24 -3.61
C THR A 10 39.73 15.66 -3.38
N TRP A 11 39.58 14.82 -2.36
CA TRP A 11 38.31 14.16 -2.05
C TRP A 11 37.17 15.19 -1.80
N GLU A 12 37.44 16.28 -1.12
CA GLU A 12 36.49 17.40 -0.94
C GLU A 12 36.09 18.06 -2.25
N GLN A 13 37.03 18.22 -3.20
CA GLN A 13 36.75 18.81 -4.51
C GLN A 13 35.92 17.83 -5.37
N ARG A 14 36.14 16.51 -5.24
CA ARG A 14 35.34 15.49 -5.90
C ARG A 14 33.92 15.47 -5.31
N PHE A 15 33.77 15.52 -3.98
CA PHE A 15 32.47 15.54 -3.31
C PHE A 15 31.71 16.83 -3.63
N LYS A 16 32.35 18.01 -3.56
CA LYS A 16 31.74 19.28 -4.00
C LYS A 16 31.29 19.22 -5.45
N ARG A 17 32.03 18.56 -6.34
CA ARG A 17 31.67 18.42 -7.75
C ARG A 17 30.50 17.45 -7.96
N LEU A 18 30.38 16.41 -7.15
CA LEU A 18 29.25 15.49 -7.16
C LEU A 18 27.95 16.14 -6.66
N VAL A 19 28.04 16.95 -5.63
CA VAL A 19 26.87 17.59 -5.00
C VAL A 19 26.48 18.91 -5.67
N HIS A 20 27.44 19.57 -6.38
CA HIS A 20 27.20 20.89 -6.94
C HIS A 20 26.47 20.80 -8.29
N PHE A 21 25.18 21.11 -8.26
CA PHE A 21 24.24 21.10 -9.41
C PHE A 21 24.64 22.06 -10.55
N GLY A 22 25.50 23.05 -10.27
CA GLY A 22 25.84 24.13 -11.21
C GLY A 22 26.44 23.67 -12.55
N HIS A 23 27.11 22.50 -12.62
CA HIS A 23 27.68 21.96 -13.85
C HIS A 23 26.64 21.32 -14.77
N ASP A 24 25.56 20.79 -14.21
CA ASP A 24 24.50 20.09 -14.95
C ASP A 24 23.28 20.98 -15.21
N LYS A 25 23.27 22.17 -14.64
CA LYS A 25 22.17 23.15 -14.81
C LYS A 25 22.10 23.62 -16.27
N ALA A 26 20.91 23.55 -16.83
CA ALA A 26 20.60 24.08 -18.14
C ALA A 26 20.59 25.62 -18.15
N PRO A 27 20.73 26.28 -19.31
CA PRO A 27 20.50 27.71 -19.45
C PRO A 27 19.09 28.10 -18.97
N GLU A 28 18.98 29.26 -18.32
CA GLU A 28 17.69 29.71 -17.75
C GLU A 28 16.58 29.81 -18.79
N THR A 29 16.90 30.26 -19.99
CA THR A 29 15.97 30.37 -21.12
C THR A 29 15.37 29.01 -21.48
N GLU A 30 16.18 27.97 -21.48
CA GLU A 30 15.76 26.62 -21.80
C GLU A 30 14.93 25.99 -20.68
N ILE A 31 15.26 26.30 -19.41
CA ILE A 31 14.45 25.86 -18.25
C ILE A 31 13.05 26.47 -18.34
N VAL A 32 12.97 27.79 -18.54
CA VAL A 32 11.70 28.52 -18.67
C VAL A 32 10.88 27.99 -19.85
N GLN A 33 11.52 27.74 -20.99
CA GLN A 33 10.87 27.19 -22.17
C GLN A 33 10.31 25.79 -21.92
N SER A 34 11.11 24.87 -21.37
CA SER A 34 10.71 23.50 -21.07
C SER A 34 9.52 23.43 -20.11
N ILE A 35 9.54 24.26 -19.05
CA ILE A 35 8.43 24.33 -18.11
C ILE A 35 7.19 24.97 -18.76
N SER A 36 7.37 26.04 -19.56
CA SER A 36 6.27 26.71 -20.26
C SER A 36 5.58 25.77 -21.25
N GLU A 37 6.35 24.99 -22.04
CA GLU A 37 5.83 23.94 -22.94
C GLU A 37 5.10 22.84 -22.14
N GLY A 38 5.63 22.46 -20.96
CA GLY A 38 5.00 21.48 -20.07
C GLY A 38 3.63 21.92 -19.53
N VAL A 39 3.42 23.24 -19.40
CA VAL A 39 2.16 23.82 -18.92
C VAL A 39 1.08 23.81 -20.00
N GLU A 40 1.45 23.90 -21.28
CA GLU A 40 0.48 23.92 -22.37
C GLU A 40 -0.37 22.65 -22.41
N PHE A 41 -1.70 22.82 -22.41
CA PHE A 41 -2.64 21.72 -22.30
C PHE A 41 -3.70 21.84 -23.41
N HIS A 42 -3.43 21.17 -24.55
CA HIS A 42 -4.35 21.12 -25.70
C HIS A 42 -4.05 19.90 -26.58
N GLY A 43 -4.99 19.55 -27.45
CA GLY A 43 -4.84 18.51 -28.47
C GLY A 43 -4.54 17.12 -27.86
N ALA A 44 -3.43 16.52 -28.27
CA ALA A 44 -3.07 15.15 -27.87
C ALA A 44 -2.94 14.96 -26.35
N ARG A 45 -2.49 16.00 -25.61
CA ARG A 45 -2.33 15.91 -24.15
C ARG A 45 -3.66 15.71 -23.41
N LEU A 46 -4.76 16.25 -23.93
CA LEU A 46 -6.10 16.01 -23.37
C LEU A 46 -6.49 14.54 -23.52
N TRP A 47 -6.32 13.97 -24.70
CA TRP A 47 -6.64 12.55 -24.94
C TRP A 47 -5.74 11.62 -24.11
N ILE A 48 -4.45 11.92 -24.01
CA ILE A 48 -3.53 11.17 -23.15
C ILE A 48 -4.00 11.23 -21.69
N LEU A 49 -4.43 12.40 -21.19
CA LEU A 49 -4.97 12.52 -19.84
C LEU A 49 -6.22 11.65 -19.64
N VAL A 50 -7.18 11.73 -20.55
CA VAL A 50 -8.42 10.94 -20.48
C VAL A 50 -8.12 9.44 -20.45
N LEU A 51 -7.26 8.96 -21.37
CA LEU A 51 -6.86 7.56 -21.40
C LEU A 51 -6.08 7.14 -20.15
N ALA A 52 -5.17 7.98 -19.65
CA ALA A 52 -4.42 7.72 -18.44
C ALA A 52 -5.33 7.61 -17.21
N VAL A 53 -6.32 8.52 -17.07
CA VAL A 53 -7.31 8.48 -15.97
C VAL A 53 -8.19 7.23 -16.09
N PHE A 54 -8.58 6.85 -17.30
CA PHE A 54 -9.35 5.63 -17.53
C PHE A 54 -8.58 4.38 -17.09
N VAL A 55 -7.30 4.25 -17.48
CA VAL A 55 -6.43 3.14 -17.07
C VAL A 55 -6.17 3.16 -15.55
N ALA A 56 -5.99 4.35 -14.95
CA ALA A 56 -5.83 4.47 -13.49
C ALA A 56 -7.10 4.04 -12.75
N SER A 57 -8.28 4.41 -13.24
CA SER A 57 -9.56 4.01 -12.66
C SER A 57 -9.79 2.50 -12.75
N LEU A 58 -9.41 1.87 -13.89
CA LEU A 58 -9.35 0.41 -14.02
C LEU A 58 -8.41 -0.21 -12.99
N GLY A 59 -7.20 0.34 -12.84
CA GLY A 59 -6.22 -0.13 -11.87
C GLY A 59 -6.71 -0.04 -10.42
N LEU A 60 -7.39 1.05 -10.06
CA LEU A 60 -8.00 1.23 -8.74
C LEU A 60 -9.14 0.23 -8.50
N ASN A 61 -9.96 -0.02 -9.51
CA ASN A 61 -11.09 -0.93 -9.44
C ASN A 61 -10.65 -2.41 -9.33
N THR A 62 -9.56 -2.76 -10.02
CA THR A 62 -8.97 -4.11 -9.98
C THR A 62 -7.94 -4.27 -8.85
N ASN A 63 -7.74 -3.26 -8.01
CA ASN A 63 -6.76 -3.22 -6.92
C ASN A 63 -5.33 -3.54 -7.39
N SER A 64 -4.96 -3.08 -8.58
CA SER A 64 -3.66 -3.33 -9.21
C SER A 64 -2.75 -2.11 -9.15
N ALA A 65 -1.86 -2.06 -8.15
CA ALA A 65 -0.87 -0.99 -8.01
C ALA A 65 0.02 -0.83 -9.26
N ALA A 66 0.36 -1.94 -9.96
CA ALA A 66 1.16 -1.90 -11.17
C ALA A 66 0.49 -1.14 -12.32
N VAL A 67 -0.82 -1.39 -12.55
CA VAL A 67 -1.62 -0.69 -13.56
C VAL A 67 -1.75 0.79 -13.22
N ILE A 68 -1.99 1.12 -11.94
CA ILE A 68 -2.07 2.50 -11.46
C ILE A 68 -0.76 3.24 -11.72
N ILE A 69 0.39 2.65 -11.37
CA ILE A 69 1.72 3.23 -11.63
C ILE A 69 1.94 3.44 -13.14
N GLY A 70 1.60 2.46 -13.98
CA GLY A 70 1.68 2.58 -15.43
C GLY A 70 0.89 3.76 -15.99
N ALA A 71 -0.35 3.96 -15.50
CA ALA A 71 -1.20 5.08 -15.88
C ALA A 71 -0.61 6.44 -15.46
N MET A 72 -0.02 6.51 -14.27
CA MET A 72 0.62 7.71 -13.75
C MET A 72 1.81 8.17 -14.60
N LEU A 73 2.56 7.23 -15.19
CA LEU A 73 3.72 7.52 -16.03
C LEU A 73 3.38 8.28 -17.30
N ILE A 74 2.18 8.07 -17.84
CA ILE A 74 1.73 8.72 -19.07
C ILE A 74 0.91 9.99 -18.82
N SER A 75 0.58 10.30 -17.56
CA SER A 75 -0.30 11.40 -17.21
C SER A 75 0.38 12.77 -17.32
N PRO A 76 -0.21 13.76 -18.00
CA PRO A 76 0.33 15.11 -18.14
C PRO A 76 -0.04 16.06 -16.98
N LEU A 77 -0.46 15.56 -15.81
CA LEU A 77 -0.92 16.40 -14.67
C LEU A 77 0.19 17.24 -14.03
N MET A 78 1.45 16.84 -14.18
CA MET A 78 2.59 17.46 -13.52
C MET A 78 2.86 18.90 -14.00
N GLY A 79 2.76 19.14 -15.30
CA GLY A 79 3.17 20.42 -15.94
C GLY A 79 2.53 21.65 -15.32
N PRO A 80 1.20 21.72 -15.23
CA PRO A 80 0.51 22.88 -14.64
C PRO A 80 0.91 23.16 -13.20
N ILE A 81 1.13 22.15 -12.37
CA ILE A 81 1.46 22.32 -10.94
C ILE A 81 2.89 22.83 -10.76
N ILE A 82 3.85 22.26 -11.48
CA ILE A 82 5.22 22.77 -11.51
C ILE A 82 5.23 24.20 -12.06
N GLY A 83 4.46 24.46 -13.13
CA GLY A 83 4.35 25.81 -13.72
C GLY A 83 3.82 26.85 -12.73
N MET A 84 2.88 26.50 -11.84
CA MET A 84 2.41 27.41 -10.78
C MET A 84 3.54 27.74 -9.79
N GLY A 85 4.18 26.73 -9.22
CA GLY A 85 5.27 26.92 -8.25
C GLY A 85 6.46 27.67 -8.86
N PHE A 86 6.84 27.31 -10.08
CA PHE A 86 7.92 27.95 -10.82
C PHE A 86 7.61 29.40 -11.16
N GLY A 87 6.40 29.70 -11.68
CA GLY A 87 5.96 31.06 -12.00
C GLY A 87 6.02 32.00 -10.78
N VAL A 88 5.64 31.51 -9.60
CA VAL A 88 5.83 32.23 -8.34
C VAL A 88 7.32 32.44 -8.05
N GLY A 89 8.16 31.41 -8.24
CA GLY A 89 9.60 31.44 -7.95
C GLY A 89 10.40 32.49 -8.76
N ILE A 90 10.05 32.63 -10.04
CA ILE A 90 10.71 33.58 -10.95
C ILE A 90 9.95 34.89 -11.13
N TYR A 91 8.86 35.10 -10.40
CA TYR A 91 7.99 36.27 -10.51
C TYR A 91 7.35 36.46 -11.91
N ASP A 92 6.96 35.35 -12.55
CA ASP A 92 6.23 35.32 -13.81
C ASP A 92 4.73 35.05 -13.56
N PHE A 93 3.97 36.14 -13.43
CA PHE A 93 2.53 36.05 -13.17
C PHE A 93 1.73 35.49 -14.36
N GLU A 94 2.21 35.74 -15.58
CA GLU A 94 1.54 35.21 -16.79
C GLU A 94 1.64 33.68 -16.86
N LEU A 95 2.82 33.16 -16.60
CA LEU A 95 3.04 31.72 -16.48
C LEU A 95 2.19 31.12 -15.35
N PHE A 96 2.16 31.77 -14.17
CA PHE A 96 1.32 31.32 -13.05
C PHE A 96 -0.17 31.27 -13.45
N LYS A 97 -0.71 32.33 -14.04
CA LYS A 97 -2.13 32.39 -14.44
C LYS A 97 -2.48 31.33 -15.49
N ARG A 98 -1.60 31.11 -16.46
CA ARG A 98 -1.77 30.09 -17.50
C ARG A 98 -1.75 28.67 -16.86
N SER A 99 -0.80 28.45 -15.97
CA SER A 99 -0.66 27.18 -15.23
C SER A 99 -1.88 26.91 -14.37
N ALA A 100 -2.36 27.89 -13.61
CA ALA A 100 -3.54 27.75 -12.76
C ALA A 100 -4.81 27.45 -13.58
N ARG A 101 -4.99 28.13 -14.71
CA ARG A 101 -6.12 27.83 -15.62
C ARG A 101 -6.05 26.38 -16.15
N ASN A 102 -4.89 25.95 -16.62
CA ASN A 102 -4.72 24.61 -17.16
C ASN A 102 -4.82 23.53 -16.06
N TYR A 103 -4.39 23.82 -14.83
CA TYR A 103 -4.61 22.98 -13.67
C TYR A 103 -6.10 22.73 -13.40
N ILE A 104 -6.93 23.79 -13.43
CA ILE A 104 -8.39 23.65 -13.23
C ILE A 104 -8.98 22.79 -14.36
N ILE A 105 -8.60 23.05 -15.62
CA ILE A 105 -9.07 22.27 -16.76
C ILE A 105 -8.70 20.80 -16.62
N THR A 106 -7.43 20.48 -16.36
CA THR A 106 -6.96 19.09 -16.22
C THR A 106 -7.64 18.36 -15.06
N THR A 107 -7.81 19.04 -13.92
CA THR A 107 -8.52 18.49 -12.75
C THR A 107 -9.97 18.16 -13.11
N THR A 108 -10.70 19.09 -13.76
CA THR A 108 -12.10 18.88 -14.15
C THR A 108 -12.26 17.72 -15.12
N PHE A 109 -11.42 17.65 -16.17
CA PHE A 109 -11.45 16.53 -17.11
C PHE A 109 -11.09 15.20 -16.45
N SER A 110 -10.13 15.18 -15.54
CA SER A 110 -9.77 13.97 -14.81
C SER A 110 -10.91 13.45 -13.94
N VAL A 111 -11.53 14.33 -13.14
CA VAL A 111 -12.66 13.95 -12.29
C VAL A 111 -13.86 13.52 -13.16
N ALA A 112 -14.17 14.24 -14.22
CA ALA A 112 -15.26 13.87 -15.12
C ALA A 112 -15.05 12.51 -15.78
N THR A 113 -13.82 12.23 -16.26
CA THR A 113 -13.46 10.93 -16.85
C THR A 113 -13.57 9.80 -15.84
N ALA A 114 -13.04 9.99 -14.63
CA ALA A 114 -13.11 8.98 -13.58
C ALA A 114 -14.56 8.75 -13.13
N CYS A 115 -15.35 9.82 -12.97
CA CYS A 115 -16.77 9.72 -12.64
C CYS A 115 -17.54 8.92 -13.70
N LEU A 116 -17.31 9.23 -14.98
CA LEU A 116 -17.93 8.50 -16.09
C LEU A 116 -17.56 7.02 -16.08
N TYR A 117 -16.28 6.69 -15.84
CA TYR A 117 -15.82 5.32 -15.73
C TYR A 117 -16.55 4.57 -14.61
N PHE A 118 -16.60 5.12 -13.40
CA PHE A 118 -17.21 4.46 -12.24
C PHE A 118 -18.75 4.39 -12.32
N LEU A 119 -19.40 5.29 -13.07
CA LEU A 119 -20.83 5.18 -13.36
C LEU A 119 -21.17 4.02 -14.29
N ILE A 120 -20.23 3.63 -15.16
CA ILE A 120 -20.41 2.52 -16.13
C ILE A 120 -19.91 1.20 -15.56
N SER A 121 -18.97 1.25 -14.62
CA SER A 121 -18.35 0.06 -14.03
C SER A 121 -19.36 -0.75 -13.20
N PRO A 122 -19.43 -2.07 -13.39
CA PRO A 122 -20.29 -2.95 -12.58
C PRO A 122 -19.71 -3.27 -11.20
N LEU A 123 -18.50 -2.81 -10.88
CA LEU A 123 -17.81 -3.09 -9.62
C LEU A 123 -17.97 -1.90 -8.68
N ASP A 124 -18.88 -2.00 -7.72
CA ASP A 124 -19.22 -0.93 -6.78
C ASP A 124 -18.41 -0.97 -5.47
N GLU A 125 -17.69 -2.07 -5.21
CA GLU A 125 -16.94 -2.23 -3.98
C GLU A 125 -15.67 -1.37 -3.94
N ALA A 126 -15.53 -0.58 -2.86
CA ALA A 126 -14.34 0.23 -2.62
C ALA A 126 -13.14 -0.66 -2.28
N GLN A 127 -12.24 -0.81 -3.22
CA GLN A 127 -10.99 -1.55 -3.05
C GLN A 127 -10.00 -0.82 -2.13
N SER A 128 -9.02 -1.55 -1.57
CA SER A 128 -8.05 -1.01 -0.61
C SER A 128 -7.24 0.16 -1.16
N GLU A 129 -6.88 0.14 -2.45
CA GLU A 129 -6.18 1.26 -3.11
C GLU A 129 -7.03 2.53 -3.19
N LEU A 130 -8.36 2.42 -3.38
CA LEU A 130 -9.28 3.53 -3.32
C LEU A 130 -9.39 4.11 -1.90
N LEU A 131 -9.57 3.24 -0.91
CA LEU A 131 -9.70 3.64 0.50
C LEU A 131 -8.45 4.32 1.03
N ALA A 132 -7.25 3.86 0.64
CA ALA A 132 -5.98 4.46 1.03
C ALA A 132 -5.84 5.94 0.56
N ARG A 133 -6.63 6.38 -0.43
CA ARG A 133 -6.60 7.74 -0.97
C ARG A 133 -7.66 8.68 -0.40
N THR A 134 -8.42 8.25 0.59
CA THR A 134 -9.48 9.07 1.22
C THR A 134 -8.99 9.85 2.43
N SER A 135 -7.80 9.57 2.95
CA SER A 135 -7.26 10.22 4.15
C SER A 135 -5.79 10.58 3.95
N PRO A 136 -5.42 11.88 4.04
CA PRO A 136 -4.03 12.30 3.92
C PRO A 136 -3.20 11.88 5.12
N THR A 137 -1.92 11.58 4.86
CA THR A 137 -0.92 11.23 5.86
C THR A 137 0.28 12.17 5.79
N ILE A 138 1.12 12.17 6.84
CA ILE A 138 2.38 12.92 6.84
C ILE A 138 3.31 12.45 5.70
N TYR A 139 3.23 11.18 5.34
CA TYR A 139 4.05 10.60 4.27
C TYR A 139 3.67 11.18 2.89
N ASP A 140 2.39 11.47 2.64
CA ASP A 140 1.95 12.11 1.40
C ASP A 140 2.58 13.49 1.24
N VAL A 141 2.64 14.27 2.32
CA VAL A 141 3.30 15.57 2.36
C VAL A 141 4.80 15.45 2.04
N CYS A 142 5.50 14.49 2.66
CA CYS A 142 6.91 14.25 2.40
C CYS A 142 7.15 13.82 0.93
N ILE A 143 6.30 12.94 0.39
CA ILE A 143 6.38 12.49 -1.00
C ILE A 143 6.15 13.65 -1.95
N ALA A 144 5.14 14.50 -1.68
CA ALA A 144 4.84 15.67 -2.49
C ALA A 144 6.00 16.68 -2.50
N LEU A 145 6.61 16.97 -1.34
CA LEU A 145 7.77 17.84 -1.22
C LEU A 145 8.98 17.29 -1.98
N CYS A 146 9.35 16.05 -1.74
CA CYS A 146 10.48 15.40 -2.42
C CYS A 146 10.23 15.27 -3.93
N GLY A 147 9.02 14.90 -4.33
CA GLY A 147 8.62 14.78 -5.73
C GLY A 147 8.71 16.11 -6.47
N GLY A 148 8.20 17.20 -5.88
CA GLY A 148 8.26 18.53 -6.48
C GLY A 148 9.69 19.07 -6.59
N LEU A 149 10.54 18.85 -5.57
CA LEU A 149 11.98 19.19 -5.64
C LEU A 149 12.69 18.36 -6.73
N ALA A 150 12.47 17.06 -6.77
CA ALA A 150 13.05 16.19 -7.81
C ALA A 150 12.58 16.62 -9.20
N GLY A 151 11.29 16.98 -9.34
CA GLY A 151 10.70 17.45 -10.59
C GLY A 151 11.37 18.70 -11.12
N ILE A 152 11.52 19.75 -10.29
CA ILE A 152 12.16 21.01 -10.73
C ILE A 152 13.66 20.84 -11.02
N ILE A 153 14.37 20.01 -10.24
CA ILE A 153 15.78 19.69 -10.47
C ILE A 153 15.96 18.97 -11.81
N ALA A 154 15.14 17.97 -12.09
CA ALA A 154 15.24 17.19 -13.33
C ALA A 154 14.88 18.04 -14.57
N LEU A 155 13.83 18.85 -14.51
CA LEU A 155 13.48 19.78 -15.61
C LEU A 155 14.55 20.84 -15.85
N SER A 156 15.39 21.10 -14.85
CA SER A 156 16.46 22.09 -14.91
C SER A 156 17.82 21.47 -15.29
N SER A 157 17.93 20.16 -15.40
CA SER A 157 19.16 19.45 -15.75
C SER A 157 19.30 19.26 -17.26
N ARG A 158 20.51 19.45 -17.80
CA ARG A 158 20.84 19.15 -19.20
C ARG A 158 20.80 17.65 -19.49
N SER A 159 21.29 16.86 -18.55
CA SER A 159 21.45 15.41 -18.68
C SER A 159 20.11 14.66 -18.69
N GLN A 160 19.14 15.16 -17.96
CA GLN A 160 17.86 14.48 -17.72
C GLN A 160 16.76 14.82 -18.76
N ARG A 161 17.00 15.72 -19.71
CA ARG A 161 15.99 16.14 -20.70
C ARG A 161 15.51 15.03 -21.62
N ALA A 162 16.37 14.06 -21.90
CA ALA A 162 16.00 12.91 -22.72
C ALA A 162 15.10 11.88 -21.99
N GLY A 163 14.98 11.99 -20.67
CA GLY A 163 14.21 11.08 -19.83
C GLY A 163 13.29 11.79 -18.84
N ASN A 164 12.38 12.64 -19.29
CA ASN A 164 11.36 13.35 -18.47
C ASN A 164 10.44 12.41 -17.65
N VAL A 165 10.64 11.11 -17.73
CA VAL A 165 9.78 10.09 -17.12
C VAL A 165 9.97 10.03 -15.61
N ILE A 166 11.20 10.11 -15.11
CA ILE A 166 11.53 9.87 -13.69
C ILE A 166 10.90 10.89 -12.73
N PRO A 167 11.00 12.21 -12.94
CA PRO A 167 10.35 13.19 -12.04
C PRO A 167 8.83 13.18 -12.14
N GLY A 168 8.29 12.87 -13.34
CA GLY A 168 6.86 12.74 -13.56
C GLY A 168 6.22 11.67 -12.71
N VAL A 169 6.93 10.54 -12.48
CA VAL A 169 6.44 9.42 -11.68
C VAL A 169 6.16 9.84 -10.25
N ALA A 170 7.14 10.42 -9.55
CA ALA A 170 7.01 10.76 -8.15
C ALA A 170 5.89 11.78 -7.88
N ILE A 171 5.67 12.72 -8.81
CA ILE A 171 4.59 13.72 -8.72
C ILE A 171 3.24 13.11 -9.10
N ALA A 172 3.20 12.32 -10.17
CA ALA A 172 1.97 11.71 -10.64
C ALA A 172 1.39 10.67 -9.65
N THR A 173 2.25 9.97 -8.89
CA THR A 173 1.84 9.04 -7.83
C THR A 173 1.03 9.73 -6.73
N ALA A 174 1.32 10.99 -6.45
CA ALA A 174 0.63 11.77 -5.43
C ALA A 174 -0.69 12.41 -5.93
N LEU A 175 -0.89 12.56 -7.25
CA LEU A 175 -1.97 13.37 -7.80
C LEU A 175 -3.10 12.56 -8.46
N MET A 176 -2.75 11.57 -9.28
CA MET A 176 -3.73 10.90 -10.13
C MET A 176 -4.70 10.00 -9.36
N PRO A 177 -4.25 9.13 -8.43
CA PRO A 177 -5.16 8.27 -7.69
C PRO A 177 -6.19 9.03 -6.85
N PRO A 178 -5.83 10.10 -6.11
CA PRO A 178 -6.83 10.89 -5.41
C PRO A 178 -7.88 11.49 -6.34
N LEU A 179 -7.51 11.96 -7.55
CA LEU A 179 -8.49 12.48 -8.51
C LEU A 179 -9.46 11.40 -9.01
N CYS A 180 -8.97 10.20 -9.28
CA CYS A 180 -9.82 9.07 -9.65
C CYS A 180 -10.75 8.68 -8.49
N THR A 181 -10.26 8.71 -7.24
CA THR A 181 -11.08 8.45 -6.05
C THR A 181 -12.13 9.54 -5.82
N VAL A 182 -11.86 10.81 -6.17
CA VAL A 182 -12.89 11.87 -6.21
C VAL A 182 -14.01 11.49 -7.18
N GLY A 183 -13.65 11.08 -8.40
CA GLY A 183 -14.61 10.62 -9.42
C GLY A 183 -15.44 9.43 -8.94
N TYR A 184 -14.83 8.46 -8.28
CA TYR A 184 -15.50 7.34 -7.63
C TYR A 184 -16.50 7.80 -6.58
N GLY A 185 -16.09 8.66 -5.65
CA GLY A 185 -16.97 9.18 -4.59
C GLY A 185 -18.17 9.94 -5.15
N ILE A 186 -17.99 10.72 -6.23
CA ILE A 186 -19.08 11.43 -6.91
C ILE A 186 -20.02 10.44 -7.60
N ALA A 187 -19.48 9.45 -8.31
CA ALA A 187 -20.26 8.46 -9.06
C ALA A 187 -21.19 7.65 -8.14
N LEU A 188 -20.73 7.27 -6.96
CA LEU A 188 -21.51 6.51 -5.98
C LEU A 188 -22.27 7.37 -4.96
N GLY A 189 -22.23 8.70 -5.08
CA GLY A 189 -22.85 9.61 -4.13
C GLY A 189 -22.21 9.63 -2.73
N ASN A 190 -20.98 9.09 -2.59
CA ASN A 190 -20.26 9.09 -1.33
C ASN A 190 -19.40 10.36 -1.19
N TRP A 191 -20.02 11.43 -0.72
CA TRP A 191 -19.39 12.74 -0.57
C TRP A 191 -18.23 12.77 0.42
N VAL A 192 -18.22 11.86 1.42
CA VAL A 192 -17.14 11.75 2.39
C VAL A 192 -15.85 11.28 1.71
N PHE A 193 -15.97 10.26 0.84
CA PHE A 193 -14.84 9.77 0.05
C PHE A 193 -14.37 10.82 -0.96
N ALA A 194 -15.31 11.47 -1.65
CA ALA A 194 -14.98 12.53 -2.60
C ALA A 194 -14.24 13.68 -1.93
N ALA A 195 -14.73 14.17 -0.78
CA ALA A 195 -14.12 15.27 -0.05
C ALA A 195 -12.74 14.91 0.52
N GLY A 196 -12.58 13.71 1.10
CA GLY A 196 -11.31 13.23 1.62
C GLY A 196 -10.24 13.10 0.53
N ALA A 197 -10.58 12.50 -0.60
CA ALA A 197 -9.69 12.35 -1.74
C ALA A 197 -9.34 13.71 -2.40
N PHE A 198 -10.32 14.61 -2.52
CA PHE A 198 -10.08 15.97 -3.03
C PHE A 198 -9.16 16.77 -2.11
N TYR A 199 -9.33 16.61 -0.80
CA TYR A 199 -8.46 17.25 0.20
C TYR A 199 -7.02 16.73 0.08
N LEU A 200 -6.82 15.42 -0.05
CA LEU A 200 -5.50 14.82 -0.31
C LEU A 200 -4.86 15.37 -1.60
N TYR A 201 -5.66 15.45 -2.68
CA TYR A 201 -5.20 16.03 -3.95
C TYR A 201 -4.76 17.48 -3.80
N LEU A 202 -5.52 18.31 -3.08
CA LEU A 202 -5.18 19.72 -2.83
C LEU A 202 -3.89 19.85 -2.01
N ILE A 203 -3.74 19.08 -0.93
CA ILE A 203 -2.52 19.07 -0.12
C ILE A 203 -1.32 18.75 -1.00
N ASN A 204 -1.36 17.67 -1.76
CA ASN A 204 -0.27 17.25 -2.63
C ASN A 204 0.06 18.34 -3.67
N THR A 205 -0.95 18.95 -4.29
CA THR A 205 -0.77 20.06 -5.24
C THR A 205 -0.04 21.23 -4.60
N VAL A 206 -0.47 21.65 -3.41
CA VAL A 206 0.14 22.78 -2.69
C VAL A 206 1.60 22.50 -2.33
N PHE A 207 1.89 21.29 -1.81
CA PHE A 207 3.25 20.93 -1.41
C PHE A 207 4.18 20.73 -2.61
N ILE A 208 3.70 20.20 -3.74
CA ILE A 208 4.47 20.13 -4.99
C ILE A 208 4.77 21.54 -5.52
N ALA A 209 3.77 22.42 -5.55
CA ALA A 209 3.97 23.81 -5.99
C ALA A 209 4.93 24.57 -5.05
N LEU A 210 4.79 24.39 -3.73
CA LEU A 210 5.70 24.99 -2.74
C LEU A 210 7.13 24.49 -2.91
N SER A 211 7.35 23.20 -3.05
CA SER A 211 8.69 22.63 -3.24
C SER A 211 9.31 23.07 -4.57
N THR A 212 8.52 23.19 -5.63
CA THR A 212 8.95 23.75 -6.91
C THR A 212 9.35 25.23 -6.78
N PHE A 213 8.56 26.02 -6.05
CA PHE A 213 8.91 27.41 -5.71
C PHE A 213 10.24 27.49 -4.96
N LEU A 214 10.42 26.69 -3.89
CA LEU A 214 11.65 26.64 -3.12
C LEU A 214 12.85 26.21 -3.99
N GLY A 215 12.66 25.20 -4.84
CA GLY A 215 13.66 24.73 -5.78
C GLY A 215 14.09 25.83 -6.78
N ALA A 216 13.14 26.53 -7.37
CA ALA A 216 13.40 27.62 -8.30
C ALA A 216 14.09 28.81 -7.63
N ALA A 217 13.62 29.23 -6.46
CA ALA A 217 14.11 30.41 -5.78
C ALA A 217 15.46 30.20 -5.08
N PHE A 218 15.66 29.06 -4.40
CA PHE A 218 16.81 28.85 -3.52
C PHE A 218 17.86 27.90 -4.10
N ILE A 219 17.46 26.82 -4.76
CA ILE A 219 18.41 25.84 -5.31
C ILE A 219 18.94 26.32 -6.66
N LEU A 220 18.05 26.67 -7.57
CA LEU A 220 18.42 27.09 -8.92
C LEU A 220 18.89 28.54 -9.00
N LYS A 221 18.48 29.37 -8.02
CA LYS A 221 18.78 30.81 -7.98
C LYS A 221 18.54 31.49 -9.33
N LEU A 222 17.38 31.20 -9.92
CA LEU A 222 17.01 31.75 -11.21
C LEU A 222 16.76 33.24 -11.16
N ASN A 223 17.12 33.95 -12.24
CA ASN A 223 16.89 35.36 -12.35
C ASN A 223 15.40 35.67 -12.44
N LYS A 224 14.96 36.67 -11.71
CA LYS A 224 13.59 37.18 -11.78
C LYS A 224 13.34 37.79 -13.16
N LYS A 225 12.17 37.58 -13.72
CA LYS A 225 11.78 38.12 -15.03
C LYS A 225 11.87 39.64 -15.02
N LYS A 226 12.79 40.24 -15.80
CA LYS A 226 13.06 41.66 -15.85
C LYS A 226 12.06 42.49 -16.66
N GLN A 227 11.09 41.88 -17.31
CA GLN A 227 10.18 42.52 -18.27
C GLN A 227 8.88 43.12 -17.67
N VAL A 228 8.82 43.31 -16.36
CA VAL A 228 7.67 43.98 -15.76
C VAL A 228 7.96 45.48 -15.75
N ASP A 229 7.06 46.27 -16.33
CA ASP A 229 7.07 47.74 -16.26
C ASP A 229 7.33 48.18 -14.82
N LYS A 230 8.34 49.03 -14.57
CA LYS A 230 8.77 49.44 -13.22
C LYS A 230 7.62 49.92 -12.35
N SER A 231 6.56 50.46 -12.97
CA SER A 231 5.36 50.93 -12.25
C SER A 231 4.49 49.77 -11.73
N LYS A 232 4.50 48.63 -12.40
CA LYS A 232 3.70 47.43 -12.05
C LYS A 232 4.50 46.39 -11.25
N GLU A 233 5.83 46.51 -11.19
CA GLU A 233 6.71 45.55 -10.49
C GLU A 233 6.34 45.38 -9.02
N LYS A 234 6.09 46.51 -8.31
CA LYS A 234 5.66 46.50 -6.91
C LYS A 234 4.32 45.76 -6.73
N GLN A 235 3.39 45.97 -7.66
CA GLN A 235 2.07 45.36 -7.60
C GLN A 235 2.15 43.86 -7.88
N VAL A 236 2.86 43.43 -8.93
CA VAL A 236 3.08 42.02 -9.28
C VAL A 236 3.82 41.31 -8.13
N ARG A 237 4.87 41.91 -7.59
CA ARG A 237 5.61 41.37 -6.44
C ARG A 237 4.70 41.19 -5.22
N ARG A 238 3.82 42.16 -4.93
CA ARG A 238 2.86 42.10 -3.82
C ARG A 238 1.84 40.97 -4.04
N ILE A 239 1.29 40.82 -5.25
CA ILE A 239 0.34 39.75 -5.60
C ILE A 239 0.99 38.37 -5.46
N ILE A 240 2.20 38.21 -6.01
CA ILE A 240 2.95 36.94 -5.90
C ILE A 240 3.30 36.62 -4.45
N SER A 241 3.75 37.61 -3.68
CA SER A 241 4.02 37.41 -2.26
C SER A 241 2.76 37.08 -1.46
N ALA A 242 1.63 37.68 -1.81
CA ALA A 242 0.34 37.35 -1.20
C ALA A 242 -0.11 35.93 -1.53
N ILE A 243 0.04 35.48 -2.78
CA ILE A 243 -0.25 34.10 -3.20
C ILE A 243 0.66 33.12 -2.47
N ALA A 244 1.96 33.39 -2.41
CA ALA A 244 2.91 32.56 -1.69
C ALA A 244 2.55 32.44 -0.20
N LEU A 245 2.22 33.56 0.45
CA LEU A 245 1.81 33.61 1.85
C LEU A 245 0.49 32.86 2.06
N LEU A 246 -0.48 33.04 1.17
CA LEU A 246 -1.78 32.35 1.19
C LEU A 246 -1.65 30.83 1.03
N THR A 247 -0.63 30.34 0.34
CA THR A 247 -0.38 28.91 0.19
C THR A 247 0.48 28.34 1.32
N ILE A 248 1.50 29.07 1.79
CA ILE A 248 2.43 28.60 2.83
C ILE A 248 1.74 28.49 4.19
N ILE A 249 0.95 29.49 4.59
CA ILE A 249 0.31 29.50 5.93
C ILE A 249 -0.66 28.32 6.12
N PRO A 250 -1.63 28.07 5.21
CA PRO A 250 -2.48 26.89 5.31
C PRO A 250 -1.69 25.57 5.25
N SER A 251 -0.63 25.51 4.44
CA SER A 251 0.21 24.30 4.32
C SER A 251 0.90 23.94 5.64
N ILE A 252 1.43 24.95 6.34
CA ILE A 252 2.03 24.75 7.66
C ILE A 252 0.97 24.29 8.65
N TYR A 253 -0.19 24.94 8.69
CA TYR A 253 -1.29 24.57 9.57
C TYR A 253 -1.76 23.13 9.33
N LEU A 254 -1.99 22.75 8.06
CA LEU A 254 -2.38 21.40 7.67
C LEU A 254 -1.33 20.36 8.07
N THR A 255 -0.05 20.68 7.90
CA THR A 255 1.04 19.79 8.31
C THR A 255 1.01 19.53 9.82
N PHE A 256 0.83 20.57 10.63
CA PHE A 256 0.74 20.43 12.08
C PHE A 256 -0.49 19.61 12.49
N ASP A 257 -1.63 19.79 11.83
CA ASP A 257 -2.84 19.03 12.11
C ASP A 257 -2.66 17.54 11.76
N ILE A 258 -2.08 17.24 10.60
CA ILE A 258 -1.76 15.86 10.18
C ILE A 258 -0.77 15.21 11.15
N ILE A 259 0.29 15.93 11.57
CA ILE A 259 1.25 15.41 12.54
C ILE A 259 0.57 15.08 13.87
N LYS A 260 -0.23 16.00 14.40
CA LYS A 260 -0.97 15.78 15.66
C LYS A 260 -1.90 14.57 15.58
N LYS A 261 -2.63 14.43 14.47
CA LYS A 261 -3.50 13.28 14.22
C LYS A 261 -2.68 11.97 14.16
N THR A 262 -1.58 11.96 13.42
CA THR A 262 -0.73 10.76 13.26
C THR A 262 -0.11 10.34 14.60
N VAL A 263 0.41 11.30 15.38
CA VAL A 263 0.97 11.03 16.71
C VAL A 263 -0.12 10.49 17.65
N TYR A 264 -1.31 11.09 17.64
CA TYR A 264 -2.44 10.61 18.43
C TYR A 264 -2.83 9.17 18.08
N GLU A 265 -2.95 8.84 16.79
CA GLU A 265 -3.27 7.48 16.32
C GLU A 265 -2.16 6.47 16.69
N GLN A 266 -0.88 6.89 16.64
CA GLN A 266 0.25 6.06 17.07
C GLN A 266 0.20 5.80 18.58
N ASN A 267 -0.04 6.81 19.39
CA ASN A 267 -0.15 6.70 20.84
C ASN A 267 -1.30 5.76 21.25
N ILE A 268 -2.44 5.86 20.57
CA ILE A 268 -3.56 4.93 20.78
C ILE A 268 -3.19 3.51 20.42
N ARG A 269 -2.50 3.31 19.29
CA ARG A 269 -2.05 1.97 18.89
C ARG A 269 -1.13 1.37 19.93
N GLU A 270 -0.17 2.13 20.42
CA GLU A 270 0.76 1.69 21.47
C GLU A 270 0.03 1.37 22.77
N PHE A 271 -0.90 2.24 23.20
CA PHE A 271 -1.73 2.02 24.36
C PHE A 271 -2.54 0.73 24.26
N VAL A 272 -3.23 0.50 23.14
CA VAL A 272 -4.03 -0.70 22.92
C VAL A 272 -3.18 -1.95 22.87
N GLN A 273 -2.00 -1.92 22.22
CA GLN A 273 -1.12 -3.07 22.11
C GLN A 273 -0.46 -3.44 23.45
N THR A 274 -0.15 -2.45 24.30
CA THR A 274 0.57 -2.66 25.54
C THR A 274 -0.34 -2.97 26.72
N GLU A 275 -1.41 -2.19 26.89
CA GLU A 275 -2.24 -2.25 28.11
C GLU A 275 -3.42 -3.24 28.00
N PHE A 276 -3.82 -3.62 26.77
CA PHE A 276 -4.94 -4.56 26.57
C PHE A 276 -4.49 -6.02 26.39
N THR A 277 -3.45 -6.43 27.13
CA THR A 277 -2.95 -7.80 27.11
C THR A 277 -3.55 -8.59 28.29
N PHE A 278 -4.76 -9.13 28.12
CA PHE A 278 -5.46 -9.91 29.13
C PHE A 278 -5.39 -11.42 28.84
N LYS A 279 -5.34 -12.26 29.90
CA LYS A 279 -5.26 -13.72 29.73
C LYS A 279 -6.53 -14.35 29.14
N HIS A 280 -7.73 -13.77 29.47
CA HIS A 280 -9.02 -14.35 29.12
C HIS A 280 -9.89 -13.43 28.26
N SER A 281 -9.32 -12.31 27.78
CA SER A 281 -10.04 -11.35 26.95
C SER A 281 -9.13 -10.86 25.83
N GLN A 282 -9.68 -10.68 24.64
CA GLN A 282 -8.93 -10.21 23.46
C GLN A 282 -9.62 -8.99 22.85
N VAL A 283 -8.81 -8.04 22.36
CA VAL A 283 -9.30 -6.93 21.57
C VAL A 283 -9.59 -7.44 20.15
N LEU A 284 -10.83 -7.37 19.72
CA LEU A 284 -11.24 -7.69 18.35
C LEU A 284 -10.94 -6.55 17.41
N ASN A 285 -11.31 -5.34 17.82
CA ASN A 285 -11.11 -4.14 17.02
C ASN A 285 -11.13 -2.91 17.93
N TYR A 286 -10.54 -1.81 17.43
CA TYR A 286 -10.70 -0.50 18.04
C TYR A 286 -10.89 0.56 16.96
N THR A 287 -11.64 1.60 17.29
CA THR A 287 -11.81 2.77 16.45
C THR A 287 -11.47 4.02 17.26
N SER A 288 -10.67 4.89 16.68
CA SER A 288 -10.30 6.16 17.31
C SER A 288 -10.73 7.31 16.41
N ASP A 289 -11.25 8.35 17.03
CA ASP A 289 -11.56 9.60 16.36
C ASP A 289 -10.75 10.74 17.00
N TYR A 290 -9.85 11.32 16.22
CA TYR A 290 -9.01 12.43 16.67
C TYR A 290 -9.81 13.69 16.97
N GLN A 291 -10.88 13.97 16.23
CA GLN A 291 -11.68 15.20 16.41
C GLN A 291 -12.55 15.14 17.67
N SER A 292 -13.24 14.04 17.87
CA SER A 292 -14.11 13.86 19.06
C SER A 292 -13.34 13.34 20.28
N LYS A 293 -12.04 13.04 20.13
CA LYS A 293 -11.20 12.41 21.17
C LYS A 293 -11.88 11.19 21.80
N ASN A 294 -12.42 10.32 20.98
CA ASN A 294 -13.10 9.11 21.40
C ASN A 294 -12.32 7.87 20.95
N LEU A 295 -12.08 6.95 21.88
CA LEU A 295 -11.48 5.65 21.64
C LEU A 295 -12.48 4.57 22.03
N ARG A 296 -13.04 3.88 21.04
CA ARG A 296 -13.95 2.76 21.26
C ARG A 296 -13.20 1.46 21.00
N ILE A 297 -13.15 0.58 22.00
CA ILE A 297 -12.47 -0.72 21.93
C ILE A 297 -13.52 -1.81 22.07
N MET A 298 -13.54 -2.73 21.11
CA MET A 298 -14.40 -3.92 21.15
C MET A 298 -13.59 -5.11 21.64
N MET A 299 -14.07 -5.77 22.69
CA MET A 299 -13.42 -6.90 23.33
C MET A 299 -14.37 -8.10 23.42
N VAL A 300 -13.75 -9.29 23.35
CA VAL A 300 -14.43 -10.58 23.56
C VAL A 300 -13.66 -11.35 24.64
N GLY A 301 -14.41 -12.07 25.47
CA GLY A 301 -13.88 -12.83 26.60
C GLY A 301 -14.52 -12.41 27.92
N GLU A 302 -13.81 -12.61 29.01
CA GLU A 302 -14.27 -12.20 30.34
C GLU A 302 -14.39 -10.68 30.42
N PRO A 303 -15.51 -10.15 30.97
CA PRO A 303 -15.70 -8.72 31.09
C PRO A 303 -14.69 -8.12 32.09
N ILE A 304 -14.08 -7.01 31.67
CA ILE A 304 -13.20 -6.21 32.56
C ILE A 304 -14.08 -5.52 33.59
N ASP A 305 -13.73 -5.65 34.84
CA ASP A 305 -14.43 -4.99 35.97
C ASP A 305 -14.16 -3.47 35.98
N THR A 306 -14.92 -2.75 36.80
CA THR A 306 -14.78 -1.29 36.92
C THR A 306 -13.39 -0.88 37.42
N ILE A 307 -12.73 -1.74 38.20
CA ILE A 307 -11.36 -1.49 38.72
C ILE A 307 -10.37 -1.55 37.55
N GLY A 308 -10.47 -2.56 36.70
CA GLY A 308 -9.65 -2.69 35.50
C GLY A 308 -9.84 -1.54 34.52
N ILE A 309 -11.08 -1.08 34.32
CA ILE A 309 -11.35 0.09 33.45
C ILE A 309 -10.73 1.36 34.03
N ASN A 310 -10.81 1.58 35.34
CA ASN A 310 -10.17 2.73 35.98
C ASN A 310 -8.66 2.65 35.91
N PHE A 311 -8.06 1.47 36.10
CA PHE A 311 -6.63 1.24 35.93
C PHE A 311 -6.17 1.61 34.50
N LEU A 312 -6.92 1.21 33.46
CA LEU A 312 -6.61 1.58 32.07
C LEU A 312 -6.69 3.11 31.86
N LYS A 313 -7.70 3.78 32.45
CA LYS A 313 -7.81 5.24 32.37
C LYS A 313 -6.66 5.94 33.05
N ASP A 314 -6.18 5.45 34.19
CA ASP A 314 -5.05 6.03 34.93
C ASP A 314 -3.71 5.86 34.16
N ARG A 315 -3.64 4.92 33.21
CA ARG A 315 -2.49 4.72 32.33
C ARG A 315 -2.48 5.61 31.08
N MET A 316 -3.64 6.14 30.66
CA MET A 316 -3.77 6.97 29.45
C MET A 316 -2.82 8.18 29.40
N PRO A 317 -2.52 8.90 30.52
CA PRO A 317 -1.57 9.99 30.52
C PRO A 317 -0.15 9.58 30.09
N ASN A 318 0.29 8.37 30.37
CA ASN A 318 1.60 7.87 30.00
C ASN A 318 1.80 7.77 28.47
N TYR A 319 0.67 7.68 27.74
CA TYR A 319 0.63 7.64 26.29
C TYR A 319 0.19 8.97 25.67
N HIS A 320 0.14 10.06 26.44
CA HIS A 320 -0.31 11.39 25.99
C HIS A 320 -1.72 11.41 25.38
N ILE A 321 -2.64 10.56 25.88
CA ILE A 321 -4.04 10.45 25.43
C ILE A 321 -5.04 10.71 26.59
N GLN A 322 -4.64 11.48 27.59
CA GLN A 322 -5.46 11.78 28.79
C GLN A 322 -6.81 12.42 28.46
N ASP A 323 -6.88 13.20 27.35
CA ASP A 323 -8.11 13.88 26.94
C ASP A 323 -9.07 12.98 26.15
N THR A 324 -8.72 11.69 25.99
CA THR A 324 -9.49 10.75 25.19
C THR A 324 -10.52 10.02 26.04
N LYS A 325 -11.77 10.03 25.56
CA LYS A 325 -12.85 9.25 26.17
C LYS A 325 -12.71 7.78 25.78
N LEU A 326 -12.45 6.92 26.77
CA LEU A 326 -12.36 5.48 26.58
C LEU A 326 -13.76 4.86 26.71
N GLU A 327 -14.20 4.21 25.65
CA GLU A 327 -15.43 3.43 25.58
C GLU A 327 -15.10 1.96 25.29
N ILE A 328 -15.32 1.07 26.25
CA ILE A 328 -15.07 -0.36 26.10
C ILE A 328 -16.42 -1.06 25.88
N VAL A 329 -16.57 -1.68 24.72
CA VAL A 329 -17.73 -2.49 24.37
C VAL A 329 -17.36 -3.95 24.58
N GLN A 330 -17.98 -4.56 25.58
CA GLN A 330 -17.75 -5.96 25.94
C GLN A 330 -18.98 -6.79 25.62
N SER A 331 -18.80 -7.92 25.00
CA SER A 331 -19.86 -8.88 24.78
C SER A 331 -20.13 -9.62 26.11
N GLY A 332 -21.10 -9.17 26.87
CA GLY A 332 -21.55 -9.90 28.05
C GLY A 332 -22.15 -11.25 27.64
N SER A 333 -22.20 -12.21 28.57
CA SER A 333 -22.55 -13.63 28.41
C SER A 333 -23.98 -13.95 27.87
N ARG A 334 -24.61 -13.03 27.15
CA ARG A 334 -25.94 -13.18 26.53
C ARG A 334 -26.01 -12.91 25.02
N MET A 335 -24.86 -12.69 24.36
CA MET A 335 -24.92 -12.64 22.89
C MET A 335 -24.98 -14.07 22.34
N ASN A 336 -25.97 -14.30 21.50
CA ASN A 336 -26.18 -15.59 20.83
C ASN A 336 -25.00 -15.84 19.87
N GLU A 337 -24.50 -17.07 19.81
CA GLU A 337 -23.38 -17.50 18.97
C GLU A 337 -23.54 -17.04 17.51
N LYS A 338 -24.78 -16.95 17.02
CA LYS A 338 -25.14 -16.42 15.70
C LYS A 338 -24.89 -14.90 15.54
N GLU A 339 -25.07 -14.11 16.59
CA GLU A 339 -24.81 -12.66 16.56
C GLU A 339 -23.30 -12.39 16.60
N ILE A 340 -22.54 -13.16 17.38
CA ILE A 340 -21.09 -13.10 17.40
C ILE A 340 -20.53 -13.49 16.02
N LEU A 341 -21.03 -14.57 15.40
CA LEU A 341 -20.65 -14.98 14.06
C LEU A 341 -21.02 -13.94 12.99
N SER A 342 -22.17 -13.31 13.07
CA SER A 342 -22.58 -12.25 12.14
C SER A 342 -21.72 -10.98 12.30
N LEU A 343 -21.36 -10.60 13.53
CA LEU A 343 -20.47 -9.48 13.81
C LEU A 343 -19.04 -9.80 13.39
N VAL A 344 -18.55 -11.01 13.65
CA VAL A 344 -17.25 -11.48 13.21
C VAL A 344 -17.19 -11.53 11.67
N ASN A 345 -18.22 -12.04 10.99
CA ASN A 345 -18.29 -12.04 9.53
C ASN A 345 -18.37 -10.61 8.96
N ASN A 346 -19.18 -9.73 9.52
CA ASN A 346 -19.23 -8.32 9.11
C ASN A 346 -17.93 -7.55 9.40
N MET A 347 -17.19 -7.95 10.43
CA MET A 347 -15.86 -7.39 10.74
C MET A 347 -14.77 -8.01 9.86
N TYR A 348 -14.88 -9.31 9.56
CA TYR A 348 -14.04 -9.97 8.55
C TYR A 348 -14.25 -9.32 7.19
N ASP A 349 -15.47 -9.08 6.77
CA ASP A 349 -15.77 -8.40 5.50
C ASP A 349 -15.25 -6.94 5.48
N LYS A 350 -15.34 -6.19 6.57
CA LYS A 350 -14.75 -4.85 6.70
C LYS A 350 -13.22 -4.88 6.80
N LYS A 351 -12.62 -5.87 7.46
CA LYS A 351 -11.17 -6.03 7.57
C LYS A 351 -10.56 -6.61 6.29
N ILE A 352 -11.33 -7.43 5.58
CA ILE A 352 -11.01 -7.99 4.29
C ILE A 352 -10.95 -6.91 3.21
N THR A 353 -11.77 -5.85 3.31
CA THR A 353 -11.71 -4.69 2.39
C THR A 353 -10.52 -3.77 2.66
N SER A 354 -9.89 -3.83 3.84
CA SER A 354 -8.81 -2.89 4.22
C SER A 354 -7.40 -3.49 4.27
N GLN A 355 -7.24 -4.80 4.15
CA GLN A 355 -5.92 -5.45 4.20
C GLN A 355 -5.62 -6.25 2.92
N ASN A 356 -4.46 -5.97 2.35
CA ASN A 356 -3.84 -6.51 1.15
C ASN A 356 -4.23 -7.94 0.78
N GLN A 357 -4.64 -8.11 -0.48
CA GLN A 357 -4.83 -9.41 -1.15
C GLN A 357 -3.61 -10.35 -0.98
N SER A 358 -2.42 -9.78 -0.74
CA SER A 358 -1.18 -10.49 -0.44
C SER A 358 -1.18 -11.15 0.94
N GLU A 359 -1.71 -10.51 1.99
CA GLU A 359 -1.78 -11.09 3.34
C GLU A 359 -2.81 -12.21 3.43
N LYS A 360 -3.93 -12.07 2.71
CA LYS A 360 -4.89 -13.20 2.53
C LYS A 360 -4.22 -14.40 1.87
N ARG A 361 -3.45 -14.14 0.82
CA ARG A 361 -2.74 -15.19 0.08
C ARG A 361 -1.65 -15.84 0.93
N ILE A 362 -0.95 -15.05 1.74
CA ILE A 362 0.05 -15.53 2.69
C ILE A 362 -0.61 -16.40 3.76
N HIS A 363 -1.69 -15.94 4.37
CA HIS A 363 -2.40 -16.70 5.41
C HIS A 363 -3.06 -17.97 4.84
N GLU A 364 -3.63 -17.92 3.65
CA GLU A 364 -4.15 -19.08 2.93
C GLU A 364 -3.03 -20.08 2.60
N LEU A 365 -1.89 -19.56 2.12
CA LEU A 365 -0.70 -20.39 1.86
C LEU A 365 -0.08 -20.96 3.13
N GLU A 366 -0.06 -20.22 4.24
CA GLU A 366 0.38 -20.70 5.54
C GLU A 366 -0.54 -21.77 6.11
N MET A 367 -1.86 -21.63 5.97
CA MET A 367 -2.82 -22.67 6.34
C MET A 367 -2.63 -23.93 5.51
N ILE A 368 -2.47 -23.79 4.20
CA ILE A 368 -2.18 -24.91 3.30
C ILE A 368 -0.83 -25.54 3.69
N LEU A 369 0.20 -24.76 3.92
CA LEU A 369 1.52 -25.23 4.31
C LEU A 369 1.50 -25.95 5.68
N SER A 370 0.74 -25.42 6.65
CA SER A 370 0.59 -26.04 7.97
C SER A 370 -0.14 -27.39 7.87
N SER A 371 -1.14 -27.50 6.99
CA SER A 371 -1.82 -28.75 6.74
C SER A 371 -0.90 -29.79 6.10
N TYR A 372 -0.04 -29.39 5.16
CA TYR A 372 0.99 -30.26 4.59
C TYR A 372 2.03 -30.69 5.63
N LYS A 373 2.55 -29.74 6.44
CA LYS A 373 3.51 -30.05 7.51
C LYS A 373 2.97 -30.98 8.59
N MET A 374 1.68 -30.87 8.95
CA MET A 374 1.04 -31.79 9.89
C MET A 374 0.89 -33.21 9.31
N GLU A 375 0.76 -33.33 8.00
CA GLU A 375 0.67 -34.64 7.34
C GLU A 375 2.05 -35.29 7.16
N ASP A 376 3.09 -34.50 6.84
CA ASP A 376 4.47 -35.00 6.73
C ASP A 376 5.01 -35.57 8.05
N GLY A 377 4.56 -35.07 9.18
CA GLY A 377 4.93 -35.58 10.51
C GLY A 377 4.28 -36.94 10.85
N LYS A 378 3.19 -37.35 10.17
CA LYS A 378 2.48 -38.56 10.49
C LYS A 378 3.30 -39.84 10.18
N ALA A 379 4.02 -39.85 9.05
CA ALA A 379 4.89 -40.99 8.71
C ALA A 379 6.02 -41.16 9.77
N LEU A 380 6.64 -40.04 10.18
CA LEU A 380 7.70 -40.04 11.20
C LEU A 380 7.20 -40.52 12.57
N SER A 381 5.97 -40.21 12.96
CA SER A 381 5.39 -40.62 14.24
C SER A 381 4.94 -42.09 14.22
N LEU A 382 4.50 -42.62 13.08
CA LEU A 382 4.03 -44.01 12.93
C LEU A 382 5.16 -45.02 12.75
N TYR A 383 6.31 -44.60 12.21
CA TYR A 383 7.42 -45.52 11.93
C TYR A 383 7.96 -46.25 13.17
N PRO A 384 8.23 -45.60 14.31
CA PRO A 384 8.73 -46.32 15.50
C PRO A 384 7.72 -47.36 16.05
N GLU A 385 6.43 -47.01 16.03
CA GLU A 385 5.37 -47.90 16.51
C GLU A 385 5.21 -49.10 15.58
N LEU A 386 5.24 -48.88 14.24
CA LEU A 386 5.13 -49.93 13.24
C LEU A 386 6.35 -50.85 13.25
N ASN A 387 7.56 -50.29 13.40
CA ASN A 387 8.80 -51.09 13.50
C ASN A 387 8.86 -51.94 14.78
N ALA A 388 8.26 -51.48 15.87
CA ALA A 388 8.14 -52.28 17.09
C ALA A 388 7.18 -53.47 16.94
N LEU A 389 6.13 -53.29 16.10
CA LEU A 389 5.18 -54.39 15.81
C LEU A 389 5.69 -55.37 14.75
N CYS A 390 6.47 -54.90 13.80
CA CYS A 390 7.04 -55.68 12.71
C CYS A 390 8.44 -55.16 12.36
N PRO A 391 9.52 -55.76 12.91
CA PRO A 391 10.91 -55.35 12.66
C PRO A 391 11.37 -55.50 11.21
N GLU A 392 10.62 -56.17 10.37
CA GLU A 392 10.91 -56.34 8.94
C GLU A 392 10.52 -55.13 8.08
N VAL A 393 9.92 -54.08 8.69
CA VAL A 393 9.53 -52.85 8.00
C VAL A 393 10.74 -51.93 7.88
N ASN A 394 11.10 -51.58 6.63
CA ASN A 394 12.21 -50.69 6.34
C ASN A 394 11.78 -49.21 6.25
N THR A 395 10.71 -48.94 5.52
CA THR A 395 10.22 -47.57 5.37
C THR A 395 8.71 -47.49 5.42
N ILE A 396 8.21 -46.32 5.83
CA ILE A 396 6.81 -45.96 5.74
C ILE A 396 6.71 -44.64 4.98
N THR A 397 5.92 -44.57 3.95
CA THR A 397 5.68 -43.36 3.16
C THR A 397 4.21 -43.01 3.21
N TRP A 398 3.90 -41.78 3.64
CA TRP A 398 2.54 -41.25 3.64
C TRP A 398 2.28 -40.54 2.30
N LEU A 399 1.27 -41.00 1.57
CA LEU A 399 0.88 -40.49 0.27
C LEU A 399 -0.53 -39.93 0.35
N ARG A 400 -0.72 -38.72 -0.19
CA ARG A 400 -2.03 -38.09 -0.35
C ARG A 400 -2.26 -37.83 -1.83
N GLY A 401 -3.40 -38.25 -2.35
CA GLY A 401 -3.75 -38.06 -3.74
C GLY A 401 -5.23 -37.75 -3.93
N LYS A 402 -5.58 -37.29 -5.13
CA LYS A 402 -6.98 -37.20 -5.58
C LYS A 402 -7.29 -38.48 -6.35
N THR A 403 -8.34 -39.18 -5.95
CA THR A 403 -8.84 -40.32 -6.66
C THR A 403 -10.10 -39.93 -7.40
N ALA A 404 -10.09 -40.08 -8.72
CA ALA A 404 -11.27 -39.88 -9.55
C ALA A 404 -12.03 -41.24 -9.69
N PHE A 405 -13.32 -41.19 -9.47
CA PHE A 405 -14.18 -42.37 -9.61
C PHE A 405 -15.47 -42.02 -10.36
N LYS A 406 -16.06 -43.00 -11.02
CA LYS A 406 -17.31 -42.86 -11.76
C LYS A 406 -18.49 -43.11 -10.81
N ASN A 407 -19.33 -42.11 -10.59
CA ASN A 407 -20.55 -42.22 -9.82
C ASN A 407 -21.74 -41.79 -10.71
N GLU A 408 -22.71 -42.68 -10.89
CA GLU A 408 -23.95 -42.44 -11.67
C GLU A 408 -23.76 -41.76 -13.05
N GLY A 409 -22.61 -41.97 -13.70
CA GLY A 409 -22.31 -41.42 -15.03
C GLY A 409 -21.43 -40.18 -15.02
N GLU A 410 -21.22 -39.54 -13.89
CA GLU A 410 -20.33 -38.37 -13.72
C GLU A 410 -19.01 -38.78 -13.05
N VAL A 411 -17.93 -38.03 -13.36
CA VAL A 411 -16.62 -38.21 -12.73
C VAL A 411 -16.57 -37.36 -11.47
N ALA A 412 -16.57 -38.03 -10.32
CA ALA A 412 -16.36 -37.38 -9.02
C ALA A 412 -14.91 -37.57 -8.54
N ASP A 413 -14.39 -36.63 -7.75
CA ASP A 413 -13.09 -36.78 -7.11
C ASP A 413 -13.21 -36.80 -5.58
N SER A 414 -12.31 -37.54 -4.93
CA SER A 414 -12.17 -37.52 -3.48
C SER A 414 -10.70 -37.53 -3.09
N ILE A 415 -10.40 -36.98 -1.90
CA ILE A 415 -9.06 -37.06 -1.35
C ILE A 415 -8.87 -38.47 -0.74
N SER A 416 -7.89 -39.19 -1.24
CA SER A 416 -7.50 -40.48 -0.72
C SER A 416 -6.14 -40.42 -0.02
N HIS A 417 -6.03 -41.13 1.08
CA HIS A 417 -4.79 -41.31 1.80
C HIS A 417 -4.30 -42.75 1.61
N MET A 418 -3.02 -42.88 1.31
CA MET A 418 -2.38 -44.20 1.12
C MET A 418 -1.08 -44.24 1.93
N ILE A 419 -0.80 -45.37 2.52
CA ILE A 419 0.47 -45.67 3.16
C ILE A 419 1.16 -46.76 2.35
N LEU A 420 2.39 -46.49 1.92
CA LEU A 420 3.30 -47.45 1.35
C LEU A 420 4.28 -47.90 2.42
N VAL A 421 4.25 -49.17 2.72
CA VAL A 421 5.17 -49.84 3.66
C VAL A 421 6.11 -50.72 2.87
N THR A 422 7.42 -50.51 3.02
CA THR A 422 8.41 -51.39 2.36
C THR A 422 9.04 -52.35 3.36
N THR A 423 9.25 -53.58 2.94
CA THR A 423 9.77 -54.66 3.78
C THR A 423 10.89 -55.40 3.08
N ASP A 424 11.84 -56.00 3.85
CA ASP A 424 12.93 -56.81 3.31
C ASP A 424 12.46 -58.18 2.83
N LYS A 425 11.45 -58.71 3.49
CA LYS A 425 10.89 -60.03 3.17
C LYS A 425 9.40 -59.94 2.89
N ALA A 426 8.89 -60.89 2.12
CA ALA A 426 7.45 -61.00 1.90
C ALA A 426 6.75 -61.33 3.21
N LEU A 427 5.79 -60.47 3.62
CA LEU A 427 5.00 -60.69 4.83
C LEU A 427 3.87 -61.70 4.59
N PRO A 428 3.57 -62.54 5.59
CA PRO A 428 2.39 -63.43 5.57
C PRO A 428 1.09 -62.62 5.45
N SER A 429 0.09 -63.15 4.77
CA SER A 429 -1.20 -62.48 4.54
C SER A 429 -1.91 -62.11 5.85
N GLU A 430 -1.73 -62.87 6.90
CA GLU A 430 -2.29 -62.62 8.23
C GLU A 430 -1.65 -61.41 8.91
N THR A 431 -0.33 -61.24 8.78
CA THR A 431 0.42 -60.10 9.28
C THR A 431 0.05 -58.81 8.52
N ILE A 432 -0.10 -58.89 7.19
CA ILE A 432 -0.55 -57.77 6.35
C ILE A 432 -1.92 -57.27 6.80
N THR A 433 -2.85 -58.17 7.06
CA THR A 433 -4.21 -57.84 7.51
C THR A 433 -4.19 -57.18 8.89
N THR A 434 -3.40 -57.69 9.81
CA THR A 434 -3.24 -57.15 11.18
C THR A 434 -2.65 -55.74 11.17
N LEU A 435 -1.58 -55.54 10.43
CA LEU A 435 -0.93 -54.23 10.30
C LEU A 435 -1.81 -53.21 9.58
N THR A 436 -2.56 -53.64 8.55
CA THR A 436 -3.54 -52.78 7.87
C THR A 436 -4.63 -52.29 8.82
N ASN A 437 -5.21 -53.19 9.62
CA ASN A 437 -6.24 -52.84 10.58
C ASN A 437 -5.69 -51.93 11.68
N TRP A 438 -4.49 -52.20 12.17
CA TRP A 438 -3.80 -51.33 13.15
C TRP A 438 -3.57 -49.93 12.59
N LEU A 439 -3.04 -49.79 11.36
CA LEU A 439 -2.83 -48.50 10.71
C LEU A 439 -4.14 -47.72 10.54
N LYS A 440 -5.23 -48.38 10.15
CA LYS A 440 -6.56 -47.75 10.03
C LYS A 440 -7.08 -47.26 11.38
N GLN A 441 -6.94 -48.01 12.45
CA GLN A 441 -7.35 -47.61 13.80
C GLN A 441 -6.48 -46.46 14.32
N ARG A 442 -5.17 -46.59 14.15
CA ARG A 442 -4.22 -45.58 14.66
C ARG A 442 -4.31 -44.22 13.97
N THR A 443 -4.63 -44.25 12.70
CA THR A 443 -4.79 -42.99 11.90
C THR A 443 -6.19 -42.39 11.95
N GLY A 444 -7.21 -43.20 12.35
CA GLY A 444 -8.61 -42.79 12.35
C GLY A 444 -9.22 -42.61 10.95
N ILE A 445 -8.57 -43.12 9.90
CA ILE A 445 -9.01 -42.98 8.51
C ILE A 445 -9.62 -44.31 8.02
N PRO A 446 -10.96 -44.42 7.91
CA PRO A 446 -11.61 -45.69 7.56
C PRO A 446 -11.24 -46.21 6.16
N TYR A 447 -11.03 -45.29 5.21
CA TYR A 447 -10.72 -45.63 3.80
C TYR A 447 -9.23 -45.46 3.48
N LEU A 448 -8.34 -45.70 4.46
CA LEU A 448 -6.91 -45.65 4.25
C LEU A 448 -6.47 -46.83 3.35
N GLY A 449 -5.84 -46.51 2.21
CA GLY A 449 -5.14 -47.49 1.40
C GLY A 449 -3.80 -47.87 2.03
N VAL A 450 -3.51 -49.14 2.19
CA VAL A 450 -2.20 -49.59 2.67
C VAL A 450 -1.63 -50.54 1.64
N LEU A 451 -0.43 -50.26 1.16
CA LEU A 451 0.29 -51.05 0.17
C LEU A 451 1.58 -51.54 0.82
N PHE A 452 1.81 -52.87 0.75
CA PHE A 452 3.07 -53.48 1.19
C PHE A 452 3.87 -53.89 -0.05
N GLN A 453 5.11 -53.42 -0.11
CA GLN A 453 6.02 -53.69 -1.21
C GLN A 453 7.31 -54.28 -0.68
N GLN A 454 7.70 -55.45 -1.22
CA GLN A 454 9.01 -56.02 -0.95
C GLN A 454 10.05 -55.34 -1.84
N ILE A 455 11.11 -54.79 -1.25
CA ILE A 455 12.26 -54.25 -1.98
C ILE A 455 13.33 -55.39 -2.01
N LYS A 456 13.60 -55.94 -3.19
CA LYS A 456 14.85 -56.68 -3.41
C LYS A 456 15.98 -55.65 -3.43
N GLN A 457 16.99 -55.85 -2.59
CA GLN A 457 18.22 -55.05 -2.64
C GLN A 457 18.85 -55.18 -4.04
N GLU A 458 18.66 -54.21 -4.91
CA GLU A 458 19.51 -53.92 -6.04
C GLU A 458 20.25 -52.60 -5.77
N GLU A 459 21.57 -52.78 -5.67
CA GLU A 459 22.66 -51.79 -5.76
C GLU A 459 22.39 -50.30 -5.48
N THR A 460 22.98 -49.85 -4.40
CA THR A 460 23.28 -48.43 -4.09
C THR A 460 23.80 -47.68 -5.28
N ILE A 461 22.97 -46.83 -5.91
CA ILE A 461 23.46 -45.73 -6.71
C ILE A 461 23.84 -44.61 -5.72
N SER A 462 25.14 -44.40 -5.53
CA SER A 462 25.65 -43.22 -4.82
C SER A 462 25.29 -41.95 -5.59
N PRO A 463 24.79 -40.92 -4.94
CA PRO A 463 24.64 -39.62 -5.60
C PRO A 463 26.02 -38.96 -5.74
N ASN A 464 26.41 -38.69 -6.97
CA ASN A 464 27.46 -37.70 -7.29
C ASN A 464 26.90 -36.28 -7.15
#